data_83e608214a7bfd252a55ff1ff89e3b9d
#
_entry.id   83e608214a7bfd252a55ff1ff89e3b9d
#
_cell.length_a   1.000
_cell.length_b   1.000
_cell.length_c   1.000
_cell.angle_alpha   90.00
_cell.angle_beta   90.00
_cell.angle_gamma   90.00
#
_symmetry.space_group_name_H-M   'P 1'
#
loop_
_entity.id
_entity.type
_entity.pdbx_description
1 polymer ?
#
loop_
_entity_poly.entity_id
_entity_poly.type
_entity_poly.pdbx_seq_one_letter_code
_entity_poly.pdbx_strand_id
1 'polypeptide(L)'
;MDKKHNRRQFLQILGAGTAARVAAATGGQAVDYARGASRANDKQLKLGLASYTLRKFDLDKTLAMTRRLGLKYIALKSMHLPLESGPAQIAEAAEKVKNAGLELYGGGVIYMKDQAEVNLAFDYAKAAGMKVIIGAPVPELLASVNRKVQQYDIKVAIHNHGPGDKNYPTPASVYERIKDLDKRIGICNDIGHTMRAGEDPSVSAEELADRLLDVHIKDESAATAKGQAVEVGRGVIDIPKFLRTLSKINYTGVVAFEYEKDADDPLPGLAESVGYVRGVIAAM
;
A
#
# COMPACT_ATOMS: atom_id res chain seq x y z
N MET A 1 -43.37 -18.08 39.73
CA MET A 1 -42.36 -17.46 40.63
C MET A 1 -41.00 -17.59 39.97
N ASP A 2 -40.66 -16.56 39.19
CA ASP A 2 -39.39 -16.54 38.46
C ASP A 2 -38.26 -15.97 39.32
N LYS A 3 -37.23 -16.76 39.59
CA LYS A 3 -36.03 -16.30 40.29
C LYS A 3 -35.08 -15.69 39.26
N LYS A 4 -35.06 -14.35 39.21
CA LYS A 4 -34.01 -13.59 38.47
C LYS A 4 -32.66 -13.78 39.16
N HIS A 5 -31.72 -14.44 38.51
CA HIS A 5 -30.32 -14.48 38.97
C HIS A 5 -29.61 -13.15 38.69
N ASN A 6 -28.98 -12.61 39.73
CA ASN A 6 -28.27 -11.34 39.72
C ASN A 6 -26.85 -11.52 39.17
N ARG A 7 -26.32 -10.53 38.41
CA ARG A 7 -24.98 -10.51 37.81
C ARG A 7 -23.80 -10.85 38.75
N ARG A 8 -24.00 -10.64 40.04
CA ARG A 8 -22.99 -11.02 41.06
C ARG A 8 -22.86 -12.52 41.31
N GLN A 9 -23.87 -13.30 41.04
CA GLN A 9 -23.83 -14.77 41.20
C GLN A 9 -23.19 -15.47 40.02
N PHE A 10 -23.21 -14.85 38.85
CA PHE A 10 -22.55 -15.40 37.66
C PHE A 10 -21.00 -15.35 37.76
N LEU A 11 -20.47 -14.33 38.46
CA LEU A 11 -19.00 -14.19 38.61
C LEU A 11 -18.41 -15.07 39.72
N GLN A 12 -19.24 -15.65 40.62
CA GLN A 12 -18.78 -16.53 41.67
C GLN A 12 -18.63 -18.02 41.24
N ILE A 13 -19.22 -18.38 40.10
CA ILE A 13 -19.16 -19.77 39.57
C ILE A 13 -17.85 -20.01 38.73
N LEU A 14 -17.14 -18.98 38.36
CA LEU A 14 -15.89 -19.07 37.56
C LEU A 14 -14.60 -19.10 38.45
N GLY A 15 -14.73 -19.07 39.77
CA GLY A 15 -13.59 -18.91 40.68
C GLY A 15 -13.20 -20.14 41.52
N ALA A 16 -13.72 -21.34 41.28
CA ALA A 16 -13.39 -22.52 42.06
C ALA A 16 -13.05 -23.73 41.18
N GLY A 17 -11.87 -23.75 40.65
CA GLY A 17 -11.28 -24.88 39.94
C GLY A 17 -9.93 -25.24 40.58
N THR A 18 -9.98 -26.20 41.46
CA THR A 18 -8.94 -26.78 42.30
C THR A 18 -7.67 -27.19 41.56
N ALA A 19 -6.53 -26.78 42.14
CA ALA A 19 -5.24 -27.38 41.87
C ALA A 19 -5.21 -28.86 42.33
N ALA A 20 -5.16 -29.79 41.43
CA ALA A 20 -4.80 -31.18 41.70
C ALA A 20 -3.41 -31.46 41.09
N ARG A 21 -2.41 -31.60 41.97
CA ARG A 21 -1.11 -32.19 41.61
C ARG A 21 -1.31 -33.67 41.40
N VAL A 22 -1.07 -34.19 40.22
CA VAL A 22 -0.78 -35.61 40.00
C VAL A 22 0.60 -35.71 39.39
N ALA A 23 1.56 -36.15 40.17
CA ALA A 23 2.83 -36.66 39.69
C ALA A 23 2.65 -38.16 39.40
N ALA A 24 2.84 -38.58 38.17
CA ALA A 24 3.18 -39.95 37.83
C ALA A 24 3.89 -39.98 36.47
N ALA A 25 5.06 -40.59 36.49
CA ALA A 25 5.96 -40.82 35.38
C ALA A 25 5.33 -41.74 34.33
N THR A 26 5.31 -41.30 33.07
CA THR A 26 5.48 -42.18 31.89
C THR A 26 5.93 -41.27 30.75
N GLY A 27 6.97 -41.65 29.99
CA GLY A 27 7.54 -40.92 28.90
C GLY A 27 6.52 -40.73 27.78
N GLY A 28 6.03 -39.50 27.67
CA GLY A 28 5.20 -39.02 26.59
C GLY A 28 5.84 -37.75 26.02
N GLN A 29 6.20 -37.75 24.74
CA GLN A 29 6.72 -36.62 24.02
C GLN A 29 5.78 -35.44 24.23
N ALA A 30 6.27 -34.37 24.83
CA ALA A 30 5.62 -33.07 24.80
C ALA A 30 5.55 -32.63 23.32
N VAL A 31 4.37 -32.72 22.75
CA VAL A 31 4.11 -32.19 21.39
C VAL A 31 4.23 -30.69 21.50
N ASP A 32 5.32 -30.19 20.96
CA ASP A 32 5.68 -28.79 20.95
C ASP A 32 4.76 -28.03 19.96
N TYR A 33 3.56 -27.67 20.41
CA TYR A 33 2.60 -26.85 19.64
C TYR A 33 3.12 -25.45 19.33
N ALA A 34 4.28 -25.06 19.86
CA ALA A 34 4.89 -23.76 19.62
C ALA A 34 5.80 -23.72 18.39
N ARG A 35 6.04 -24.82 17.69
CA ARG A 35 6.94 -24.90 16.53
C ARG A 35 6.25 -24.96 15.16
N GLY A 36 4.92 -24.95 15.12
CA GLY A 36 4.14 -25.02 13.86
C GLY A 36 3.90 -23.70 13.15
N ALA A 37 4.21 -22.54 13.74
CA ALA A 37 3.87 -21.24 13.18
C ALA A 37 5.04 -20.52 12.48
N SER A 38 6.17 -21.16 12.22
CA SER A 38 7.39 -20.50 11.71
C SER A 38 7.89 -21.03 10.37
N ARG A 39 7.03 -21.52 9.50
CA ARG A 39 7.43 -21.90 8.12
C ARG A 39 6.32 -21.69 7.07
N ALA A 40 5.54 -20.64 7.21
CA ALA A 40 4.64 -20.19 6.16
C ALA A 40 4.97 -18.73 5.82
N ASN A 41 5.63 -18.57 4.69
CA ASN A 41 5.67 -17.36 3.88
C ASN A 41 6.66 -16.24 4.21
N ASP A 42 7.88 -16.35 3.67
CA ASP A 42 8.75 -15.20 3.35
C ASP A 42 8.19 -14.30 2.21
N LYS A 43 6.93 -14.47 1.81
CA LYS A 43 6.25 -13.72 0.73
C LYS A 43 5.06 -12.91 1.21
N GLN A 44 5.15 -12.32 2.41
CA GLN A 44 4.09 -11.42 2.86
C GLN A 44 4.09 -10.14 2.03
N LEU A 45 2.90 -9.74 1.49
CA LEU A 45 2.71 -8.49 0.79
C LEU A 45 3.17 -7.31 1.65
N LYS A 46 3.94 -6.39 1.06
CA LYS A 46 4.44 -5.20 1.74
C LYS A 46 3.36 -4.13 1.78
N LEU A 47 2.80 -3.89 2.95
CA LEU A 47 1.77 -2.86 3.13
C LEU A 47 2.40 -1.51 3.47
N GLY A 48 1.99 -0.48 2.72
CA GLY A 48 2.49 0.89 2.86
C GLY A 48 1.39 1.94 2.77
N LEU A 49 1.79 3.19 2.77
CA LEU A 49 0.92 4.35 2.64
C LEU A 49 1.39 5.25 1.49
N ALA A 50 0.48 5.62 0.59
CA ALA A 50 0.62 6.79 -0.26
C ALA A 50 0.20 8.02 0.56
N SER A 51 1.14 8.91 0.85
CA SER A 51 0.92 9.97 1.84
C SER A 51 -0.15 11.00 1.44
N TYR A 52 -0.62 10.98 0.20
CA TYR A 52 -1.80 11.74 -0.22
C TYR A 52 -3.04 11.47 0.63
N THR A 53 -3.18 10.26 1.15
CA THR A 53 -4.21 9.90 2.14
C THR A 53 -4.27 10.89 3.30
N LEU A 54 -3.12 11.36 3.76
CA LEU A 54 -2.98 12.26 4.91
C LEU A 54 -2.64 13.70 4.50
N ARG A 55 -3.12 14.13 3.34
CA ARG A 55 -2.82 15.41 2.67
C ARG A 55 -3.14 16.69 3.45
N LYS A 56 -3.94 16.58 4.51
CA LYS A 56 -4.30 17.69 5.41
C LYS A 56 -3.38 17.83 6.63
N PHE A 57 -2.43 16.92 6.79
CA PHE A 57 -1.54 16.84 7.95
C PHE A 57 -0.10 17.15 7.54
N ASP A 58 0.71 17.63 8.49
CA ASP A 58 2.15 17.78 8.30
C ASP A 58 2.86 16.41 8.25
N LEU A 59 4.14 16.41 7.88
CA LEU A 59 4.94 15.20 7.78
C LEU A 59 5.00 14.42 9.10
N ASP A 60 5.23 15.10 10.23
CA ASP A 60 5.42 14.44 11.52
C ASP A 60 4.14 13.71 11.97
N LYS A 61 2.96 14.34 11.80
CA LYS A 61 1.67 13.69 12.04
C LYS A 61 1.40 12.55 11.08
N THR A 62 1.74 12.73 9.81
CA THR A 62 1.61 11.70 8.77
C THR A 62 2.42 10.46 9.14
N LEU A 63 3.66 10.62 9.57
CA LEU A 63 4.51 9.52 10.02
C LEU A 63 3.95 8.84 11.28
N ALA A 64 3.50 9.62 12.25
CA ALA A 64 2.91 9.09 13.48
C ALA A 64 1.64 8.28 13.20
N MET A 65 0.75 8.76 12.33
CA MET A 65 -0.47 8.05 11.90
C MET A 65 -0.13 6.76 11.15
N THR A 66 0.80 6.81 10.20
CA THR A 66 1.27 5.64 9.44
C THR A 66 1.82 4.56 10.37
N ARG A 67 2.66 4.95 11.33
CA ARG A 67 3.20 4.04 12.34
C ARG A 67 2.12 3.46 13.25
N ARG A 68 1.16 4.28 13.68
CA ARG A 68 0.02 3.85 14.52
C ARG A 68 -0.79 2.74 13.87
N LEU A 69 -0.91 2.76 12.54
CA LEU A 69 -1.55 1.71 11.75
C LEU A 69 -0.67 0.48 11.56
N GLY A 70 0.58 0.50 12.03
CA GLY A 70 1.55 -0.59 11.87
C GLY A 70 2.00 -0.80 10.43
N LEU A 71 1.83 0.19 9.54
CA LEU A 71 2.40 0.17 8.19
C LEU A 71 3.91 0.40 8.29
N LYS A 72 4.67 -0.15 7.32
CA LYS A 72 6.13 -0.06 7.34
C LYS A 72 6.70 0.76 6.19
N TYR A 73 5.96 0.92 5.11
CA TYR A 73 6.41 1.59 3.89
C TYR A 73 5.62 2.88 3.66
N ILE A 74 6.27 3.90 3.14
CA ILE A 74 5.61 5.17 2.79
C ILE A 74 6.17 5.73 1.49
N ALA A 75 5.27 6.22 0.63
CA ALA A 75 5.60 7.09 -0.50
C ALA A 75 5.17 8.52 -0.16
N LEU A 76 6.08 9.48 -0.27
CA LEU A 76 5.78 10.87 0.07
C LEU A 76 5.27 11.63 -1.15
N LYS A 77 4.16 12.37 -0.96
CA LYS A 77 3.62 13.34 -1.91
C LYS A 77 4.20 14.73 -1.62
N SER A 78 4.10 15.63 -2.60
CA SER A 78 4.70 16.97 -2.54
C SER A 78 4.27 17.84 -1.36
N MET A 79 3.09 17.63 -0.76
CA MET A 79 2.69 18.34 0.45
C MET A 79 3.51 17.95 1.68
N HIS A 80 4.14 16.78 1.69
CA HIS A 80 4.97 16.30 2.79
C HIS A 80 6.48 16.44 2.51
N LEU A 81 6.85 16.41 1.22
CA LEU A 81 8.20 16.71 0.76
C LEU A 81 8.10 17.32 -0.65
N PRO A 82 8.13 18.66 -0.79
CA PRO A 82 8.09 19.34 -2.08
C PRO A 82 9.20 18.87 -3.02
N LEU A 83 8.87 18.78 -4.31
CA LEU A 83 9.84 18.31 -5.32
C LEU A 83 11.06 19.25 -5.44
N GLU A 84 10.85 20.54 -5.18
CA GLU A 84 11.86 21.59 -5.21
C GLU A 84 12.67 21.71 -3.91
N SER A 85 12.47 20.80 -2.96
CA SER A 85 13.18 20.80 -1.69
C SER A 85 14.70 20.72 -1.89
N GLY A 86 15.44 21.53 -1.16
CA GLY A 86 16.89 21.47 -1.15
C GLY A 86 17.43 20.20 -0.48
N PRO A 87 18.72 19.86 -0.72
CA PRO A 87 19.31 18.62 -0.19
C PRO A 87 19.16 18.44 1.33
N ALA A 88 19.26 19.52 2.10
CA ALA A 88 19.10 19.49 3.56
C ALA A 88 17.68 19.11 3.99
N GLN A 89 16.66 19.66 3.33
CA GLN A 89 15.26 19.35 3.61
C GLN A 89 14.93 17.90 3.24
N ILE A 90 15.46 17.42 2.10
CA ILE A 90 15.29 16.03 1.65
C ILE A 90 15.92 15.08 2.67
N ALA A 91 17.16 15.36 3.10
CA ALA A 91 17.86 14.54 4.10
C ALA A 91 17.11 14.54 5.45
N GLU A 92 16.63 15.68 5.92
CA GLU A 92 15.82 15.78 7.14
C GLU A 92 14.53 14.94 7.05
N ALA A 93 13.79 15.05 5.94
CA ALA A 93 12.57 14.28 5.75
C ALA A 93 12.84 12.77 5.71
N ALA A 94 13.89 12.35 5.00
CA ALA A 94 14.29 10.94 4.95
C ALA A 94 14.70 10.40 6.33
N GLU A 95 15.42 11.22 7.11
CA GLU A 95 15.78 10.87 8.48
C GLU A 95 14.55 10.79 9.41
N LYS A 96 13.59 11.70 9.30
CA LYS A 96 12.32 11.63 10.03
C LYS A 96 11.57 10.34 9.74
N VAL A 97 11.47 9.93 8.45
CA VAL A 97 10.86 8.67 8.07
C VAL A 97 11.57 7.49 8.73
N LYS A 98 12.90 7.45 8.66
CA LYS A 98 13.72 6.41 9.28
C LYS A 98 13.54 6.35 10.80
N ASN A 99 13.56 7.50 11.47
CA ASN A 99 13.39 7.61 12.92
C ASN A 99 11.99 7.23 13.39
N ALA A 100 10.98 7.38 12.52
CA ALA A 100 9.64 6.84 12.74
C ALA A 100 9.58 5.31 12.58
N GLY A 101 10.67 4.63 12.18
CA GLY A 101 10.71 3.20 11.93
C GLY A 101 10.03 2.79 10.62
N LEU A 102 9.93 3.73 9.66
CA LEU A 102 9.34 3.52 8.35
C LEU A 102 10.41 3.45 7.26
N GLU A 103 10.08 2.85 6.12
CA GLU A 103 10.89 2.85 4.92
C GLU A 103 10.30 3.82 3.89
N LEU A 104 11.08 4.83 3.50
CA LEU A 104 10.77 5.72 2.39
C LEU A 104 11.06 4.99 1.08
N TYR A 105 10.07 4.28 0.54
CA TYR A 105 10.29 3.47 -0.65
C TYR A 105 10.14 4.26 -1.95
N GLY A 106 9.33 5.33 -1.95
CA GLY A 106 9.05 6.10 -3.15
C GLY A 106 8.50 7.49 -2.89
N GLY A 107 8.27 8.21 -3.95
CA GLY A 107 7.63 9.53 -3.95
C GLY A 107 6.66 9.68 -5.13
N GLY A 108 5.54 10.37 -4.91
CA GLY A 108 4.57 10.61 -5.99
C GLY A 108 3.13 10.79 -5.50
N VAL A 109 2.17 11.00 -6.40
CA VAL A 109 2.37 11.00 -7.88
C VAL A 109 3.13 12.26 -8.30
N ILE A 110 4.23 12.09 -9.04
CA ILE A 110 5.01 13.18 -9.62
C ILE A 110 4.64 13.33 -11.10
N TYR A 111 4.06 14.46 -11.46
CA TYR A 111 3.83 14.81 -12.85
C TYR A 111 5.13 15.30 -13.46
N MET A 112 5.40 14.90 -14.70
CA MET A 112 6.56 15.33 -15.47
C MET A 112 6.09 15.83 -16.84
N LYS A 113 6.03 17.15 -17.01
CA LYS A 113 5.46 17.83 -18.19
C LYS A 113 6.52 18.30 -19.16
N ASP A 114 7.76 18.43 -18.68
CA ASP A 114 8.92 18.83 -19.46
C ASP A 114 10.20 18.12 -19.00
N GLN A 115 11.29 18.38 -19.70
CA GLN A 115 12.59 17.75 -19.43
C GLN A 115 13.20 18.19 -18.09
N ALA A 116 12.92 19.40 -17.64
CA ALA A 116 13.43 19.89 -16.36
C ALA A 116 12.76 19.14 -15.19
N GLU A 117 11.44 18.93 -15.26
CA GLU A 117 10.69 18.14 -14.28
C GLU A 117 11.14 16.67 -14.24
N VAL A 118 11.46 16.07 -15.41
CA VAL A 118 12.07 14.72 -15.43
C VAL A 118 13.40 14.71 -14.69
N ASN A 119 14.29 15.66 -14.97
CA ASN A 119 15.58 15.73 -14.30
C ASN A 119 15.41 15.89 -12.78
N LEU A 120 14.57 16.85 -12.39
CA LEU A 120 14.28 17.15 -10.99
C LEU A 120 13.72 15.95 -10.23
N ALA A 121 12.79 15.19 -10.83
CA ALA A 121 12.19 14.00 -10.21
C ALA A 121 13.23 12.93 -9.90
N PHE A 122 14.19 12.69 -10.80
CA PHE A 122 15.24 11.69 -10.57
C PHE A 122 16.29 12.18 -9.56
N ASP A 123 16.70 13.45 -9.61
CA ASP A 123 17.63 14.03 -8.63
C ASP A 123 17.03 14.02 -7.23
N TYR A 124 15.77 14.41 -7.10
CA TYR A 124 14.99 14.34 -5.87
C TYR A 124 14.91 12.92 -5.31
N ALA A 125 14.50 11.95 -6.13
CA ALA A 125 14.37 10.56 -5.71
C ALA A 125 15.72 9.97 -5.26
N LYS A 126 16.80 10.28 -5.98
CA LYS A 126 18.17 9.89 -5.63
C LYS A 126 18.60 10.49 -4.30
N ALA A 127 18.39 11.79 -4.10
CA ALA A 127 18.75 12.49 -2.87
C ALA A 127 17.99 11.94 -1.65
N ALA A 128 16.71 11.57 -1.83
CA ALA A 128 15.88 10.99 -0.78
C ALA A 128 16.12 9.47 -0.56
N GLY A 129 16.95 8.83 -1.38
CA GLY A 129 17.20 7.39 -1.31
C GLY A 129 16.02 6.51 -1.76
N MET A 130 15.05 7.10 -2.47
CA MET A 130 13.87 6.41 -2.99
C MET A 130 14.26 5.39 -4.08
N LYS A 131 13.50 4.30 -4.16
CA LYS A 131 13.70 3.23 -5.14
C LYS A 131 12.71 3.30 -6.29
N VAL A 132 11.58 3.99 -6.08
CA VAL A 132 10.48 4.10 -7.05
C VAL A 132 10.00 5.53 -7.09
N ILE A 133 9.88 6.07 -8.30
CA ILE A 133 9.09 7.28 -8.57
C ILE A 133 7.71 6.80 -9.02
N ILE A 134 6.67 7.12 -8.24
CA ILE A 134 5.29 6.97 -8.70
C ILE A 134 5.02 8.21 -9.55
N GLY A 135 4.91 8.05 -10.86
CA GLY A 135 4.99 9.18 -11.80
C GLY A 135 3.90 9.19 -12.86
N ALA A 136 3.73 10.36 -13.45
CA ALA A 136 2.87 10.56 -14.62
C ALA A 136 3.59 11.46 -15.64
N PRO A 137 4.66 10.96 -16.31
CA PRO A 137 5.31 11.70 -17.37
C PRO A 137 4.38 11.86 -18.57
N VAL A 138 4.40 13.00 -19.26
CA VAL A 138 3.73 13.06 -20.56
C VAL A 138 4.39 12.08 -21.55
N PRO A 139 3.62 11.47 -22.47
CA PRO A 139 4.14 10.38 -23.33
C PRO A 139 5.39 10.74 -24.12
N GLU A 140 5.52 12.00 -24.51
CA GLU A 140 6.64 12.53 -25.30
C GLU A 140 7.98 12.46 -24.53
N LEU A 141 7.92 12.40 -23.20
CA LEU A 141 9.10 12.32 -22.33
C LEU A 141 9.53 10.88 -21.98
N LEU A 142 8.77 9.87 -22.39
CA LEU A 142 9.07 8.46 -22.06
C LEU A 142 10.47 8.03 -22.53
N ALA A 143 10.94 8.51 -23.69
CA ALA A 143 12.29 8.26 -24.15
C ALA A 143 13.35 8.86 -23.21
N SER A 144 13.09 10.02 -22.63
CA SER A 144 13.97 10.63 -21.63
C SER A 144 13.94 9.88 -20.30
N VAL A 145 12.74 9.53 -19.84
CA VAL A 145 12.56 8.69 -18.63
C VAL A 145 13.30 7.36 -18.80
N ASN A 146 13.24 6.75 -19.99
CA ASN A 146 13.92 5.49 -20.29
C ASN A 146 15.45 5.58 -20.14
N ARG A 147 16.07 6.69 -20.54
CA ARG A 147 17.49 6.94 -20.29
C ARG A 147 17.78 7.15 -18.80
N LYS A 148 16.90 7.87 -18.11
CA LYS A 148 17.10 8.20 -16.70
C LYS A 148 16.98 6.99 -15.77
N VAL A 149 16.04 6.06 -15.99
CA VAL A 149 15.94 4.85 -15.18
C VAL A 149 17.22 3.99 -15.28
N GLN A 150 17.89 3.99 -16.44
CA GLN A 150 19.16 3.31 -16.64
C GLN A 150 20.31 4.03 -15.92
N GLN A 151 20.36 5.35 -16.02
CA GLN A 151 21.40 6.18 -15.42
C GLN A 151 21.37 6.18 -13.88
N TYR A 152 20.15 6.24 -13.29
CA TYR A 152 19.98 6.40 -11.85
C TYR A 152 19.72 5.09 -11.11
N ASP A 153 19.39 4.02 -11.84
CA ASP A 153 18.90 2.74 -11.30
C ASP A 153 17.69 2.91 -10.34
N ILE A 154 16.81 3.84 -10.72
CA ILE A 154 15.56 4.13 -10.02
C ILE A 154 14.40 3.74 -10.94
N LYS A 155 13.41 3.04 -10.39
CA LYS A 155 12.22 2.62 -11.13
C LYS A 155 11.24 3.78 -11.28
N VAL A 156 10.45 3.77 -12.36
CA VAL A 156 9.29 4.65 -12.54
C VAL A 156 8.05 3.79 -12.68
N ALA A 157 7.15 3.88 -11.72
CA ALA A 157 5.84 3.26 -11.75
C ALA A 157 4.81 4.29 -12.25
N ILE A 158 4.35 4.15 -13.48
CA ILE A 158 3.39 5.09 -14.07
C ILE A 158 2.01 4.80 -13.49
N HIS A 159 1.43 5.82 -12.87
CA HIS A 159 0.15 5.77 -12.20
C HIS A 159 -0.99 6.02 -13.20
N ASN A 160 -1.99 5.11 -13.24
CA ASN A 160 -3.22 5.34 -13.99
C ASN A 160 -4.21 6.16 -13.16
N HIS A 161 -4.88 7.15 -13.79
CA HIS A 161 -5.78 8.11 -13.12
C HIS A 161 -7.27 7.89 -13.43
N GLY A 162 -7.60 6.83 -14.18
CA GLY A 162 -8.98 6.46 -14.47
C GLY A 162 -9.65 7.30 -15.55
N PRO A 163 -10.99 7.25 -15.62
CA PRO A 163 -11.75 7.94 -16.68
C PRO A 163 -11.49 9.44 -16.70
N GLY A 164 -11.19 9.96 -17.88
CA GLY A 164 -10.90 11.38 -18.09
C GLY A 164 -9.42 11.73 -18.15
N ASP A 165 -8.51 10.87 -17.70
CA ASP A 165 -7.09 11.05 -17.97
C ASP A 165 -6.80 10.75 -19.45
N LYS A 166 -6.17 11.71 -20.14
CA LYS A 166 -5.87 11.59 -21.57
C LYS A 166 -4.68 10.70 -21.86
N ASN A 167 -3.77 10.55 -20.90
CA ASN A 167 -2.51 9.85 -21.08
C ASN A 167 -2.56 8.43 -20.55
N TYR A 168 -3.07 8.24 -19.34
CA TYR A 168 -3.00 7.00 -18.60
C TYR A 168 -4.33 6.66 -17.89
N PRO A 169 -5.43 6.46 -18.65
CA PRO A 169 -6.71 6.14 -18.02
C PRO A 169 -6.73 4.76 -17.36
N THR A 170 -5.98 3.80 -17.89
CA THR A 170 -5.98 2.40 -17.39
C THR A 170 -4.57 1.81 -17.36
N PRO A 171 -4.32 0.71 -16.60
CA PRO A 171 -3.07 -0.01 -16.64
C PRO A 171 -2.67 -0.47 -18.05
N ALA A 172 -3.63 -0.93 -18.85
CA ALA A 172 -3.40 -1.33 -20.23
C ALA A 172 -2.89 -0.15 -21.09
N SER A 173 -3.44 1.05 -20.90
CA SER A 173 -2.99 2.26 -21.62
C SER A 173 -1.55 2.66 -21.25
N VAL A 174 -1.14 2.41 -20.01
CA VAL A 174 0.26 2.57 -19.59
C VAL A 174 1.13 1.54 -20.31
N TYR A 175 0.75 0.26 -20.24
CA TYR A 175 1.52 -0.85 -20.81
C TYR A 175 1.82 -0.64 -22.29
N GLU A 176 0.82 -0.27 -23.09
CA GLU A 176 0.99 -0.03 -24.54
C GLU A 176 2.07 1.02 -24.86
N ARG A 177 2.31 1.96 -23.96
CA ARG A 177 3.32 3.01 -24.14
C ARG A 177 4.71 2.60 -23.67
N ILE A 178 4.81 1.60 -22.78
CA ILE A 178 6.08 1.24 -22.13
C ILE A 178 6.59 -0.16 -22.46
N LYS A 179 5.83 -0.99 -23.15
CA LYS A 179 6.13 -2.40 -23.39
C LYS A 179 7.51 -2.64 -23.99
N ASP A 180 7.98 -1.72 -24.85
CA ASP A 180 9.28 -1.79 -25.54
C ASP A 180 10.40 -1.01 -24.82
N LEU A 181 10.11 -0.41 -23.65
CA LEU A 181 11.06 0.34 -22.85
C LEU A 181 11.72 -0.53 -21.76
N ASP A 182 12.74 0.02 -21.11
CA ASP A 182 13.42 -0.63 -19.98
C ASP A 182 12.43 -1.08 -18.90
N LYS A 183 12.61 -2.28 -18.35
CA LYS A 183 11.70 -2.88 -17.36
C LYS A 183 11.68 -2.16 -16.02
N ARG A 184 12.56 -1.19 -15.79
CA ARG A 184 12.47 -0.25 -14.66
C ARG A 184 11.37 0.80 -14.84
N ILE A 185 10.78 0.89 -16.03
CA ILE A 185 9.52 1.61 -16.24
C ILE A 185 8.40 0.59 -16.23
N GLY A 186 7.45 0.77 -15.33
CA GLY A 186 6.31 -0.12 -15.17
C GLY A 186 5.07 0.64 -14.72
N ILE A 187 4.17 -0.06 -14.09
CA ILE A 187 2.82 0.38 -13.76
C ILE A 187 2.72 0.51 -12.24
N CYS A 188 2.17 1.62 -11.78
CA CYS A 188 1.50 1.73 -10.50
C CYS A 188 0.02 1.51 -10.76
N ASN A 189 -0.51 0.32 -10.46
CA ASN A 189 -1.93 0.04 -10.62
C ASN A 189 -2.72 0.68 -9.48
N ASP A 190 -3.36 1.80 -9.76
CA ASP A 190 -4.40 2.33 -8.88
C ASP A 190 -5.69 1.56 -9.14
N ILE A 191 -6.04 0.68 -8.19
CA ILE A 191 -7.15 -0.26 -8.39
C ILE A 191 -8.53 0.41 -8.37
N GLY A 192 -8.66 1.54 -7.67
CA GLY A 192 -9.89 2.32 -7.70
C GLY A 192 -10.09 3.00 -9.05
N HIS A 193 -9.06 3.64 -9.57
CA HIS A 193 -9.12 4.24 -10.90
C HIS A 193 -9.32 3.20 -12.00
N THR A 194 -8.71 2.02 -11.87
CA THR A 194 -8.90 0.88 -12.78
C THR A 194 -10.36 0.42 -12.76
N MET A 195 -10.93 0.23 -11.56
CA MET A 195 -12.35 -0.15 -11.41
C MET A 195 -13.30 0.91 -11.97
N ARG A 196 -13.02 2.20 -11.71
CA ARG A 196 -13.84 3.30 -12.27
C ARG A 196 -13.77 3.41 -13.79
N ALA A 197 -12.70 2.90 -14.41
CA ALA A 197 -12.59 2.75 -15.86
C ALA A 197 -13.36 1.53 -16.42
N GLY A 198 -13.96 0.73 -15.55
CA GLY A 198 -14.72 -0.48 -15.93
C GLY A 198 -13.84 -1.72 -16.12
N GLU A 199 -12.57 -1.69 -15.68
CA GLU A 199 -11.65 -2.81 -15.74
C GLU A 199 -11.54 -3.51 -14.37
N ASP A 200 -11.40 -4.86 -14.37
CA ASP A 200 -11.09 -5.62 -13.16
C ASP A 200 -9.59 -5.48 -12.82
N PRO A 201 -9.22 -4.87 -11.69
CA PRO A 201 -7.82 -4.69 -11.33
C PRO A 201 -7.07 -6.00 -11.08
N SER A 202 -7.76 -7.11 -10.80
CA SER A 202 -7.13 -8.42 -10.67
C SER A 202 -6.67 -8.95 -12.03
N VAL A 203 -7.47 -8.72 -13.08
CA VAL A 203 -7.13 -9.12 -14.43
C VAL A 203 -5.93 -8.31 -14.93
N SER A 204 -5.98 -6.99 -14.81
CA SER A 204 -4.87 -6.14 -15.23
C SER A 204 -3.58 -6.43 -14.46
N ALA A 205 -3.65 -6.75 -13.16
CA ALA A 205 -2.48 -7.12 -12.38
C ALA A 205 -1.87 -8.46 -12.82
N GLU A 206 -2.69 -9.44 -13.22
CA GLU A 206 -2.22 -10.73 -13.71
C GLU A 206 -1.62 -10.62 -15.13
N GLU A 207 -2.32 -9.96 -16.03
CA GLU A 207 -1.88 -9.80 -17.44
C GLU A 207 -0.62 -8.94 -17.57
N LEU A 208 -0.44 -7.95 -16.70
CA LEU A 208 0.64 -6.99 -16.75
C LEU A 208 1.69 -7.21 -15.64
N ALA A 209 1.74 -8.42 -15.09
CA ALA A 209 2.56 -8.76 -13.92
C ALA A 209 4.05 -8.44 -14.09
N ASP A 210 4.60 -8.58 -15.30
CA ASP A 210 6.01 -8.31 -15.60
C ASP A 210 6.37 -6.80 -15.57
N ARG A 211 5.37 -5.94 -15.54
CA ARG A 211 5.48 -4.47 -15.46
C ARG A 211 4.86 -3.87 -14.21
N LEU A 212 4.24 -4.67 -13.33
CA LEU A 212 3.61 -4.17 -12.10
C LEU A 212 4.69 -3.84 -11.05
N LEU A 213 4.94 -2.56 -10.83
CA LEU A 213 5.99 -2.07 -9.92
C LEU A 213 5.45 -1.54 -8.60
N ASP A 214 4.23 -0.99 -8.61
CA ASP A 214 3.57 -0.41 -7.44
C ASP A 214 2.05 -0.63 -7.51
N VAL A 215 1.38 -0.55 -6.37
CA VAL A 215 -0.08 -0.67 -6.26
C VAL A 215 -0.59 0.40 -5.31
N HIS A 216 -1.55 1.19 -5.77
CA HIS A 216 -2.38 2.00 -4.88
C HIS A 216 -3.68 1.25 -4.58
N ILE A 217 -3.81 0.77 -3.33
CA ILE A 217 -5.02 0.08 -2.88
C ILE A 217 -6.02 1.07 -2.31
N LYS A 218 -7.22 1.04 -2.88
CA LYS A 218 -8.40 1.79 -2.47
C LYS A 218 -9.66 1.00 -2.85
N ASP A 219 -10.84 1.47 -2.51
CA ASP A 219 -12.09 0.87 -2.95
C ASP A 219 -13.08 1.95 -3.36
N GLU A 220 -14.01 1.58 -4.21
CA GLU A 220 -14.92 2.49 -4.88
C GLU A 220 -16.37 2.04 -4.72
N SER A 221 -17.29 3.00 -4.58
CA SER A 221 -18.72 2.71 -4.43
C SER A 221 -19.39 2.18 -5.71
N ALA A 222 -18.76 2.34 -6.88
CA ALA A 222 -19.28 1.89 -8.17
C ALA A 222 -18.16 1.70 -9.20
N ALA A 223 -18.31 0.72 -10.10
CA ALA A 223 -17.42 0.41 -11.21
C ALA A 223 -17.68 1.34 -12.41
N THR A 224 -17.76 2.64 -12.18
CA THR A 224 -18.01 3.68 -13.20
C THR A 224 -17.27 4.96 -12.85
N ALA A 225 -17.15 5.87 -13.79
CA ALA A 225 -16.56 7.19 -13.57
C ALA A 225 -17.18 7.99 -12.40
N LYS A 226 -18.37 7.61 -11.94
CA LYS A 226 -19.08 8.23 -10.81
C LYS A 226 -18.76 7.58 -9.46
N GLY A 227 -17.98 6.49 -9.44
CA GLY A 227 -17.53 5.84 -8.21
C GLY A 227 -16.88 6.86 -7.27
N GLN A 228 -17.13 6.69 -5.98
CA GLN A 228 -16.59 7.51 -4.90
C GLN A 228 -15.75 6.62 -3.99
N ALA A 229 -14.65 7.16 -3.48
CA ALA A 229 -13.80 6.43 -2.55
C ALA A 229 -14.59 6.01 -1.29
N VAL A 230 -14.44 4.75 -0.90
CA VAL A 230 -14.98 4.17 0.32
C VAL A 230 -13.88 3.39 1.05
N GLU A 231 -14.18 2.93 2.27
CA GLU A 231 -13.27 2.06 3.01
C GLU A 231 -13.03 0.76 2.23
N VAL A 232 -11.78 0.30 2.19
CA VAL A 232 -11.42 -0.95 1.50
C VAL A 232 -12.19 -2.13 2.08
N GLY A 233 -12.91 -2.83 1.23
CA GLY A 233 -13.82 -3.92 1.58
C GLY A 233 -15.30 -3.52 1.70
N ARG A 234 -15.62 -2.22 1.57
CA ARG A 234 -17.01 -1.73 1.52
C ARG A 234 -17.49 -1.38 0.13
N GLY A 235 -16.61 -1.39 -0.85
CA GLY A 235 -16.90 -1.03 -2.22
C GLY A 235 -17.17 -2.22 -3.13
N VAL A 236 -16.95 -2.00 -4.41
CA VAL A 236 -17.27 -2.98 -5.47
C VAL A 236 -16.06 -3.79 -5.94
N ILE A 237 -14.86 -3.51 -5.42
CA ILE A 237 -13.65 -4.23 -5.81
C ILE A 237 -13.56 -5.55 -5.02
N ASP A 238 -13.34 -6.67 -5.72
CA ASP A 238 -13.04 -7.94 -5.06
C ASP A 238 -11.60 -7.94 -4.51
N ILE A 239 -11.43 -7.28 -3.36
CA ILE A 239 -10.15 -7.16 -2.67
C ILE A 239 -9.52 -8.53 -2.35
N PRO A 240 -10.26 -9.53 -1.85
CA PRO A 240 -9.72 -10.88 -1.66
C PRO A 240 -9.17 -11.50 -2.94
N LYS A 241 -9.86 -11.36 -4.07
CA LYS A 241 -9.39 -11.83 -5.38
C LYS A 241 -8.11 -11.09 -5.78
N PHE A 242 -8.09 -9.77 -5.65
CA PHE A 242 -6.94 -8.94 -6.01
C PHE A 242 -5.68 -9.32 -5.22
N LEU A 243 -5.79 -9.46 -3.89
CA LEU A 243 -4.66 -9.84 -3.03
C LEU A 243 -4.16 -11.26 -3.34
N ARG A 244 -5.06 -12.22 -3.61
CA ARG A 244 -4.67 -13.54 -4.08
C ARG A 244 -3.95 -13.49 -5.42
N THR A 245 -4.39 -12.64 -6.35
CA THR A 245 -3.71 -12.41 -7.63
C THR A 245 -2.29 -11.89 -7.41
N LEU A 246 -2.09 -10.89 -6.54
CA LEU A 246 -0.75 -10.39 -6.21
C LEU A 246 0.16 -11.50 -5.65
N SER A 247 -0.36 -12.36 -4.79
CA SER A 247 0.38 -13.52 -4.27
C SER A 247 0.71 -14.54 -5.37
N LYS A 248 -0.25 -14.84 -6.24
CA LYS A 248 -0.09 -15.77 -7.38
C LYS A 248 1.02 -15.34 -8.33
N ILE A 249 1.08 -14.04 -8.66
CA ILE A 249 2.11 -13.47 -9.56
C ILE A 249 3.44 -13.20 -8.84
N ASN A 250 3.57 -13.56 -7.57
CA ASN A 250 4.74 -13.29 -6.74
C ASN A 250 5.11 -11.79 -6.70
N TYR A 251 4.13 -10.92 -6.54
CA TYR A 251 4.36 -9.48 -6.46
C TYR A 251 5.29 -9.13 -5.29
N THR A 252 6.28 -8.28 -5.54
CA THR A 252 7.31 -7.89 -4.56
C THR A 252 7.34 -6.39 -4.24
N GLY A 253 6.55 -5.60 -4.94
CA GLY A 253 6.40 -4.16 -4.70
C GLY A 253 5.60 -3.85 -3.44
N VAL A 254 5.28 -2.58 -3.25
CA VAL A 254 4.46 -2.12 -2.12
C VAL A 254 2.99 -2.05 -2.54
N VAL A 255 2.10 -2.47 -1.65
CA VAL A 255 0.65 -2.23 -1.73
C VAL A 255 0.37 -1.05 -0.82
N ALA A 256 0.30 0.13 -1.38
CA ALA A 256 0.16 1.39 -0.65
C ALA A 256 -1.31 1.81 -0.56
N PHE A 257 -1.80 2.02 0.65
CA PHE A 257 -3.13 2.59 0.83
C PHE A 257 -3.17 4.03 0.33
N GLU A 258 -4.08 4.34 -0.57
CA GLU A 258 -4.43 5.69 -0.98
C GLU A 258 -5.91 5.95 -0.71
N TYR A 259 -6.22 6.17 0.57
CA TYR A 259 -7.59 6.43 1.04
C TYR A 259 -7.93 7.90 0.87
N GLU A 260 -8.94 8.19 0.06
CA GLU A 260 -9.26 9.56 -0.37
C GLU A 260 -10.50 10.17 0.28
N LYS A 261 -11.27 9.38 1.03
CA LYS A 261 -12.43 9.82 1.78
C LYS A 261 -12.00 10.51 3.10
N ASP A 262 -12.84 11.41 3.60
CA ASP A 262 -12.74 12.04 4.92
C ASP A 262 -11.35 12.66 5.20
N ALA A 263 -10.88 13.54 4.30
CA ALA A 263 -9.53 14.10 4.35
C ALA A 263 -9.17 14.82 5.67
N ASP A 264 -10.16 15.32 6.40
CA ASP A 264 -9.96 16.02 7.68
C ASP A 264 -9.88 15.06 8.87
N ASP A 265 -10.45 13.84 8.77
CA ASP A 265 -10.33 12.74 9.75
C ASP A 265 -10.23 11.37 9.06
N PRO A 266 -9.16 11.10 8.32
CA PRO A 266 -9.05 9.86 7.52
C PRO A 266 -8.72 8.63 8.37
N LEU A 267 -8.24 8.80 9.62
CA LEU A 267 -7.67 7.72 10.39
C LEU A 267 -8.66 6.58 10.72
N PRO A 268 -9.94 6.83 11.07
CA PRO A 268 -10.90 5.74 11.33
C PRO A 268 -11.11 4.85 10.11
N GLY A 269 -11.42 5.42 8.94
CA GLY A 269 -11.68 4.67 7.71
C GLY A 269 -10.40 4.00 7.15
N LEU A 270 -9.26 4.67 7.27
CA LEU A 270 -7.98 4.09 6.92
C LEU A 270 -7.62 2.90 7.83
N ALA A 271 -7.88 2.99 9.14
CA ALA A 271 -7.62 1.90 10.08
C ALA A 271 -8.51 0.69 9.79
N GLU A 272 -9.78 0.92 9.45
CA GLU A 272 -10.68 -0.14 8.99
C GLU A 272 -10.15 -0.80 7.73
N SER A 273 -9.77 -0.02 6.71
CA SER A 273 -9.21 -0.50 5.45
C SER A 273 -7.96 -1.36 5.66
N VAL A 274 -7.02 -0.89 6.50
CA VAL A 274 -5.80 -1.64 6.85
C VAL A 274 -6.14 -2.93 7.59
N GLY A 275 -7.08 -2.88 8.54
CA GLY A 275 -7.54 -4.04 9.30
C GLY A 275 -8.17 -5.10 8.40
N TYR A 276 -9.03 -4.68 7.48
CA TYR A 276 -9.67 -5.57 6.51
C TYR A 276 -8.64 -6.27 5.60
N VAL A 277 -7.74 -5.51 4.99
CA VAL A 277 -6.68 -6.08 4.12
C VAL A 277 -5.81 -7.09 4.88
N ARG A 278 -5.41 -6.78 6.13
CA ARG A 278 -4.66 -7.71 6.96
C ARG A 278 -5.44 -8.98 7.28
N GLY A 279 -6.74 -8.85 7.57
CA GLY A 279 -7.62 -9.99 7.80
C GLY A 279 -7.70 -10.91 6.59
N VAL A 280 -7.83 -10.33 5.39
CA VAL A 280 -7.81 -11.09 4.13
C VAL A 280 -6.47 -11.79 3.92
N ILE A 281 -5.35 -11.10 4.09
CA ILE A 281 -4.00 -11.69 3.93
C ILE A 281 -3.78 -12.83 4.93
N ALA A 282 -4.25 -12.68 6.17
CA ALA A 282 -4.11 -13.70 7.21
C ALA A 282 -4.97 -14.96 6.93
N ALA A 283 -6.01 -14.82 6.11
CA ALA A 283 -6.91 -15.91 5.71
C ALA A 283 -6.51 -16.59 4.38
N MET A 284 -5.49 -16.10 3.70
CA MET A 284 -4.95 -16.66 2.45
C MET A 284 -3.94 -17.76 2.71
#